data_3166ac7ee5d12348b141bc61b2fcde21
#
_entry.id   3166ac7ee5d12348b141bc61b2fcde21
#
_cell.length_a   1.000
_cell.length_b   1.000
_cell.length_c   1.000
_cell.angle_alpha   90.00
_cell.angle_beta   90.00
_cell.angle_gamma   90.00
#
_symmetry.space_group_name_H-M   'P 1'
#
loop_
_entity.id
_entity.type
_entity.pdbx_description
1 polymer ?
#
loop_
_entity_poly.entity_id
_entity_poly.type
_entity_poly.pdbx_seq_one_letter_code
_entity_poly.pdbx_strand_id
1 'polypeptide(L)'
;DQFPGLTVDKFEDVLVTEVFSLGTERVKTWIYDALLRVLAEQGVSVRVLYERSDSPLRDKEGMSRHVGFYAAPGLQTEDDGHICITENGICYDVDYINGQKTGFFLDQKYNRLAAARLAAGRNVLDCCTHTGAFALNCAKAGASHVTAVDVSASALESAEKNANRNGLQEKISFVREDVFDLLDRLEAEKRKTYD
;
A
#
# COMPACT_ATOMS: atom_id res chain seq x y z
N ASP A 1 -4.88 10.07 -16.69
CA ASP A 1 -4.16 11.22 -16.17
C ASP A 1 -3.39 11.90 -17.28
N GLN A 2 -3.35 13.24 -17.25
CA GLN A 2 -2.73 14.05 -18.32
C GLN A 2 -1.32 14.53 -17.94
N PHE A 3 -0.74 13.98 -16.87
CA PHE A 3 0.56 14.39 -16.35
C PHE A 3 1.48 13.17 -16.16
N PRO A 4 2.08 12.66 -17.25
CA PRO A 4 2.94 11.47 -17.17
C PRO A 4 4.24 11.77 -16.42
N GLY A 5 4.77 10.77 -15.74
CA GLY A 5 6.06 10.85 -15.06
C GLY A 5 6.02 11.36 -13.62
N LEU A 6 4.82 11.55 -13.05
CA LEU A 6 4.61 11.87 -11.64
C LEU A 6 3.48 11.01 -11.08
N THR A 7 3.72 10.37 -9.95
CA THR A 7 2.69 9.81 -9.07
C THR A 7 2.63 10.65 -7.80
N VAL A 8 1.42 10.93 -7.32
CA VAL A 8 1.18 11.55 -6.02
C VAL A 8 0.06 10.80 -5.33
N ASP A 9 0.38 10.12 -4.25
CA ASP A 9 -0.59 9.46 -3.40
C ASP A 9 -0.78 10.25 -2.11
N LYS A 10 -2.03 10.39 -1.69
CA LYS A 10 -2.39 11.08 -0.46
C LYS A 10 -2.90 10.09 0.58
N PHE A 11 -2.20 10.02 1.70
CA PHE A 11 -2.56 9.25 2.89
C PHE A 11 -2.89 10.24 4.03
N GLU A 12 -4.16 10.49 4.27
CA GLU A 12 -4.64 11.49 5.27
C GLU A 12 -3.97 12.87 5.04
N ASP A 13 -3.01 13.27 5.87
CA ASP A 13 -2.26 14.52 5.80
C ASP A 13 -0.82 14.36 5.26
N VAL A 14 -0.51 13.18 4.71
CA VAL A 14 0.77 12.86 4.08
C VAL A 14 0.61 12.75 2.57
N LEU A 15 1.50 13.39 1.82
CA LEU A 15 1.68 13.17 0.39
C LEU A 15 2.95 12.36 0.14
N VAL A 16 2.84 11.32 -0.68
CA VAL A 16 3.98 10.55 -1.16
C VAL A 16 4.07 10.68 -2.66
N THR A 17 5.26 11.05 -3.15
CA THR A 17 5.47 11.33 -4.57
C THR A 17 6.53 10.44 -5.18
N GLU A 18 6.37 10.09 -6.45
CA GLU A 18 7.38 9.42 -7.27
C GLU A 18 7.53 10.16 -8.59
N VAL A 19 8.76 10.49 -8.96
CA VAL A 19 9.09 11.19 -10.23
C VAL A 19 9.85 10.23 -11.14
N PHE A 20 9.30 9.98 -12.33
CA PHE A 20 9.82 8.98 -13.28
C PHE A 20 10.37 9.58 -14.58
N SER A 21 10.15 10.88 -14.86
CA SER A 21 10.60 11.50 -16.09
C SER A 21 11.48 12.71 -15.85
N LEU A 22 12.46 12.91 -16.73
CA LEU A 22 13.38 14.05 -16.67
C LEU A 22 12.65 15.40 -16.80
N GLY A 23 11.57 15.44 -17.56
CA GLY A 23 10.76 16.64 -17.69
C GLY A 23 10.14 17.07 -16.37
N THR A 24 9.52 16.12 -15.68
CA THR A 24 8.92 16.35 -14.36
C THR A 24 9.98 16.66 -13.30
N GLU A 25 11.12 15.96 -13.31
CA GLU A 25 12.24 16.22 -12.39
C GLU A 25 12.68 17.69 -12.40
N ARG A 26 12.77 18.28 -13.59
CA ARG A 26 13.21 19.70 -13.76
C ARG A 26 12.25 20.72 -13.18
N VAL A 27 10.98 20.37 -13.06
CA VAL A 27 9.91 21.29 -12.61
C VAL A 27 9.19 20.82 -11.35
N LYS A 28 9.65 19.72 -10.73
CA LYS A 28 8.97 19.08 -9.58
C LYS A 28 8.73 20.02 -8.41
N THR A 29 9.70 20.88 -8.08
CA THR A 29 9.55 21.87 -7.00
C THR A 29 8.36 22.80 -7.24
N TRP A 30 8.26 23.30 -8.44
CA TRP A 30 7.14 24.12 -8.90
C TRP A 30 5.79 23.40 -8.79
N ILE A 31 5.77 22.09 -9.16
CA ILE A 31 4.58 21.25 -9.08
C ILE A 31 4.21 21.03 -7.62
N TYR A 32 5.17 20.71 -6.75
CA TYR A 32 4.92 20.50 -5.33
C TYR A 32 4.37 21.76 -4.66
N ASP A 33 4.97 22.92 -4.91
CA ASP A 33 4.48 24.20 -4.38
C ASP A 33 3.07 24.52 -4.88
N ALA A 34 2.80 24.27 -6.15
CA ALA A 34 1.47 24.48 -6.73
C ALA A 34 0.44 23.52 -6.13
N LEU A 35 0.80 22.24 -5.97
CA LEU A 35 -0.04 21.21 -5.37
C LEU A 35 -0.40 21.56 -3.91
N LEU A 36 0.58 21.91 -3.09
CA LEU A 36 0.38 22.30 -1.70
C LEU A 36 -0.54 23.52 -1.60
N ARG A 37 -0.35 24.52 -2.45
CA ARG A 37 -1.23 25.70 -2.49
C ARG A 37 -2.66 25.34 -2.86
N VAL A 38 -2.87 24.55 -3.93
CA VAL A 38 -4.21 24.16 -4.38
C VAL A 38 -4.93 23.32 -3.30
N LEU A 39 -4.22 22.40 -2.63
CA LEU A 39 -4.78 21.63 -1.55
C LEU A 39 -5.17 22.52 -0.36
N ALA A 40 -4.34 23.48 0.00
CA ALA A 40 -4.64 24.44 1.07
C ALA A 40 -5.87 25.32 0.74
N GLU A 41 -6.00 25.77 -0.51
CA GLU A 41 -7.18 26.51 -1.00
C GLU A 41 -8.48 25.68 -0.92
N GLN A 42 -8.35 24.35 -1.02
CA GLN A 42 -9.47 23.40 -0.85
C GLN A 42 -9.71 22.98 0.61
N GLY A 43 -8.98 23.56 1.57
CA GLY A 43 -9.08 23.22 2.98
C GLY A 43 -8.43 21.88 3.35
N VAL A 44 -7.59 21.33 2.47
CA VAL A 44 -6.85 20.08 2.73
C VAL A 44 -5.51 20.42 3.37
N SER A 45 -5.32 19.96 4.62
CA SER A 45 -4.04 20.09 5.31
C SER A 45 -3.07 19.03 4.86
N VAL A 46 -1.83 19.42 4.63
CA VAL A 46 -0.71 18.53 4.36
C VAL A 46 0.37 18.78 5.40
N ARG A 47 0.73 17.75 6.14
CA ARG A 47 1.78 17.78 7.17
C ARG A 47 3.14 17.40 6.63
N VAL A 48 3.16 16.38 5.73
CA VAL A 48 4.37 15.82 5.14
C VAL A 48 4.20 15.70 3.63
N LEU A 49 5.24 16.04 2.88
CA LEU A 49 5.45 15.59 1.51
C LEU A 49 6.77 14.80 1.47
N TYR A 50 6.67 13.52 1.14
CA TYR A 50 7.81 12.60 1.05
C TYR A 50 8.02 12.14 -0.40
N GLU A 51 9.21 12.31 -0.93
CA GLU A 51 9.57 11.85 -2.28
C GLU A 51 10.24 10.48 -2.20
N ARG A 52 9.75 9.54 -3.01
CA ARG A 52 10.28 8.17 -3.17
C ARG A 52 10.72 7.92 -4.61
N SER A 53 11.57 8.78 -5.12
CA SER A 53 12.07 8.71 -6.49
C SER A 53 13.31 7.81 -6.58
N ASP A 54 13.20 6.55 -6.09
CA ASP A 54 14.29 5.55 -6.04
C ASP A 54 14.14 4.41 -7.07
N SER A 55 13.14 4.50 -7.94
CA SER A 55 12.89 3.50 -8.99
C SER A 55 14.07 3.36 -9.95
N PRO A 56 14.46 2.10 -10.33
CA PRO A 56 15.47 1.85 -11.36
C PRO A 56 15.13 2.43 -12.74
N LEU A 57 13.87 2.79 -12.99
CA LEU A 57 13.45 3.43 -14.22
C LEU A 57 14.11 4.80 -14.42
N ARG A 58 14.48 5.48 -13.33
CA ARG A 58 15.17 6.77 -13.36
C ARG A 58 16.54 6.69 -14.01
N ASP A 59 17.23 5.55 -13.83
CA ASP A 59 18.54 5.32 -14.41
C ASP A 59 18.48 5.38 -15.97
N LYS A 60 17.34 4.94 -16.57
CA LYS A 60 17.13 4.99 -18.03
C LYS A 60 16.95 6.41 -18.56
N GLU A 61 16.48 7.32 -17.72
CA GLU A 61 16.32 8.74 -18.02
C GLU A 61 17.56 9.57 -17.66
N GLY A 62 18.63 8.93 -17.17
CA GLY A 62 19.84 9.59 -16.71
C GLY A 62 19.67 10.40 -15.42
N MET A 63 18.68 10.06 -14.60
CA MET A 63 18.37 10.74 -13.34
C MET A 63 18.94 9.98 -12.15
N SER A 64 19.48 10.71 -11.18
CA SER A 64 19.84 10.12 -9.87
C SER A 64 18.57 9.71 -9.09
N ARG A 65 18.70 8.63 -8.31
CA ARG A 65 17.65 8.24 -7.35
C ARG A 65 17.66 9.20 -6.17
N HIS A 66 16.45 9.48 -5.66
CA HIS A 66 16.27 10.37 -4.53
C HIS A 66 15.14 9.90 -3.64
N VAL A 67 15.35 9.94 -2.32
CA VAL A 67 14.30 9.76 -1.31
C VAL A 67 14.48 10.82 -0.22
N GLY A 68 13.39 11.34 0.31
CA GLY A 68 13.46 12.29 1.41
C GLY A 68 12.23 13.18 1.55
N PHE A 69 12.22 13.90 2.65
CA PHE A 69 11.19 14.89 2.94
C PHE A 69 11.40 16.15 2.09
N TYR A 70 10.32 16.63 1.50
CA TYR A 70 10.33 17.94 0.82
C TYR A 70 10.21 19.05 1.84
N ALA A 71 11.17 19.96 1.85
CA ALA A 71 11.19 21.10 2.75
C ALA A 71 10.43 22.29 2.14
N ALA A 72 9.29 22.63 2.73
CA ALA A 72 8.53 23.84 2.41
C ALA A 72 7.93 24.43 3.70
N PRO A 73 7.57 25.73 3.70
CA PRO A 73 6.93 26.35 4.86
C PRO A 73 5.68 25.58 5.29
N GLY A 74 5.62 25.18 6.57
CA GLY A 74 4.51 24.46 7.16
C GLY A 74 4.58 22.94 7.06
N LEU A 75 5.53 22.38 6.32
CA LEU A 75 5.76 20.94 6.28
C LEU A 75 6.78 20.49 7.34
N GLN A 76 6.57 19.27 7.84
CA GLN A 76 7.56 18.56 8.66
C GLN A 76 8.57 17.86 7.76
N THR A 77 9.83 17.90 8.17
CA THR A 77 10.97 17.27 7.48
C THR A 77 11.53 16.07 8.26
N GLU A 78 10.84 15.68 9.32
CA GLU A 78 11.13 14.48 10.13
C GLU A 78 9.80 13.83 10.52
N ASP A 79 9.72 12.51 10.37
CA ASP A 79 8.53 11.71 10.69
C ASP A 79 8.93 10.24 10.80
N ASP A 80 8.18 9.43 11.53
CA ASP A 80 8.46 8.00 11.70
C ASP A 80 8.13 7.15 10.46
N GLY A 81 7.50 7.76 9.47
CA GLY A 81 7.18 7.10 8.20
C GLY A 81 5.87 6.30 8.22
N HIS A 82 5.10 6.40 9.29
CA HIS A 82 3.87 5.65 9.46
C HIS A 82 2.64 6.54 9.50
N ILE A 83 1.58 6.10 8.83
CA ILE A 83 0.28 6.77 8.86
C ILE A 83 -0.86 5.75 8.87
N CYS A 84 -1.86 5.99 9.73
CA CYS A 84 -3.06 5.17 9.74
C CYS A 84 -4.09 5.71 8.75
N ILE A 85 -4.51 4.88 7.81
CA ILE A 85 -5.57 5.19 6.85
C ILE A 85 -6.78 4.30 7.08
N THR A 86 -7.95 4.75 6.64
CA THR A 86 -9.16 3.92 6.64
C THR A 86 -9.65 3.71 5.21
N GLU A 87 -9.69 2.45 4.79
CA GLU A 87 -10.27 2.04 3.52
C GLU A 87 -11.28 0.91 3.73
N ASN A 88 -12.47 1.02 3.14
CA ASN A 88 -13.55 0.03 3.27
C ASN A 88 -13.93 -0.25 4.75
N GLY A 89 -13.71 0.72 5.63
CA GLY A 89 -13.94 0.60 7.06
C GLY A 89 -12.89 -0.25 7.79
N ILE A 90 -11.75 -0.53 7.18
CA ILE A 90 -10.59 -1.21 7.75
C ILE A 90 -9.48 -0.18 7.93
N CYS A 91 -8.88 -0.15 9.12
CA CYS A 91 -7.75 0.72 9.43
C CYS A 91 -6.44 -0.01 9.08
N TYR A 92 -5.61 0.63 8.27
CA TYR A 92 -4.29 0.13 7.88
C TYR A 92 -3.19 1.05 8.40
N ASP A 93 -2.13 0.46 8.90
CA ASP A 93 -0.87 1.14 9.11
C ASP A 93 -0.07 1.12 7.80
N VAL A 94 0.23 2.29 7.27
CA VAL A 94 0.96 2.46 6.01
C VAL A 94 2.36 2.99 6.33
N ASP A 95 3.38 2.19 6.04
CA ASP A 95 4.77 2.62 6.03
C ASP A 95 5.07 3.28 4.67
N TYR A 96 5.05 4.61 4.64
CA TYR A 96 5.27 5.35 3.40
C TYR A 96 6.75 5.60 3.11
N ILE A 97 7.65 5.31 4.05
CA ILE A 97 9.11 5.40 3.85
C ILE A 97 9.65 4.08 3.27
N ASN A 98 9.35 2.92 3.87
CA ASN A 98 9.94 1.64 3.51
C ASN A 98 8.98 0.68 2.80
N GLY A 99 7.67 0.96 2.82
CA GLY A 99 6.65 0.12 2.19
C GLY A 99 6.82 0.04 0.67
N GLN A 100 6.17 -0.93 0.02
CA GLN A 100 6.19 -1.06 -1.44
C GLN A 100 5.45 0.10 -2.11
N LYS A 101 5.89 0.50 -3.32
CA LYS A 101 5.38 1.70 -4.03
C LYS A 101 5.45 2.92 -3.11
N THR A 102 4.34 3.62 -2.97
CA THR A 102 4.17 4.76 -2.07
C THR A 102 3.79 4.35 -0.63
N GLY A 103 3.71 3.04 -0.35
CA GLY A 103 3.35 2.45 0.96
C GLY A 103 2.07 1.62 0.95
N PHE A 104 1.12 1.92 0.06
CA PHE A 104 -0.13 1.20 -0.06
C PHE A 104 -0.68 1.21 -1.50
N PHE A 105 -1.40 0.15 -1.89
CA PHE A 105 -1.95 -0.01 -3.23
C PHE A 105 -3.36 0.58 -3.32
N LEU A 106 -3.50 1.89 -3.42
CA LEU A 106 -4.79 2.60 -3.46
C LEU A 106 -5.66 2.19 -4.66
N ASP A 107 -5.04 1.83 -5.78
CA ASP A 107 -5.69 1.37 -7.01
C ASP A 107 -6.52 0.10 -6.81
N GLN A 108 -6.21 -0.73 -5.80
CA GLN A 108 -6.88 -1.99 -5.53
C GLN A 108 -8.15 -1.89 -4.65
N LYS A 109 -8.54 -0.70 -4.22
CA LYS A 109 -9.68 -0.47 -3.32
C LYS A 109 -10.96 -1.21 -3.73
N TYR A 110 -11.35 -1.05 -4.99
CA TYR A 110 -12.58 -1.66 -5.50
C TYR A 110 -12.44 -3.16 -5.77
N ASN A 111 -11.24 -3.62 -6.13
CA ASN A 111 -10.94 -5.04 -6.29
C ASN A 111 -11.01 -5.77 -4.95
N ARG A 112 -10.53 -5.16 -3.87
CA ARG A 112 -10.69 -5.69 -2.50
C ARG A 112 -12.15 -5.85 -2.12
N LEU A 113 -13.00 -4.84 -2.42
CA LEU A 113 -14.45 -4.94 -2.19
C LEU A 113 -15.10 -6.02 -3.04
N ALA A 114 -14.69 -6.17 -4.30
CA ALA A 114 -15.24 -7.20 -5.20
C ALA A 114 -14.91 -8.61 -4.68
N ALA A 115 -13.67 -8.86 -4.28
CA ALA A 115 -13.27 -10.13 -3.68
C ALA A 115 -14.02 -10.40 -2.37
N ALA A 116 -14.14 -9.39 -1.51
CA ALA A 116 -14.85 -9.49 -0.23
C ALA A 116 -16.32 -9.94 -0.39
N ARG A 117 -17.00 -9.48 -1.44
CA ARG A 117 -18.40 -9.89 -1.72
C ARG A 117 -18.56 -11.40 -1.97
N LEU A 118 -17.49 -12.06 -2.40
CA LEU A 118 -17.49 -13.49 -2.68
C LEU A 118 -17.05 -14.32 -1.49
N ALA A 119 -16.53 -13.70 -0.42
CA ALA A 119 -15.82 -14.38 0.66
C ALA A 119 -16.73 -14.93 1.78
N ALA A 120 -17.97 -14.46 1.90
CA ALA A 120 -18.83 -14.83 3.02
C ALA A 120 -19.03 -16.36 3.13
N GLY A 121 -18.71 -16.93 4.32
CA GLY A 121 -18.80 -18.34 4.62
C GLY A 121 -17.79 -19.25 3.93
N ARG A 122 -16.78 -18.67 3.24
CA ARG A 122 -15.78 -19.41 2.45
C ARG A 122 -14.43 -19.48 3.15
N ASN A 123 -13.64 -20.46 2.74
CA ASN A 123 -12.22 -20.53 3.04
C ASN A 123 -11.46 -19.85 1.89
N VAL A 124 -10.76 -18.77 2.20
CA VAL A 124 -10.09 -17.91 1.23
C VAL A 124 -8.58 -18.11 1.28
N LEU A 125 -7.94 -18.19 0.12
CA LEU A 125 -6.49 -18.10 -0.02
C LEU A 125 -6.14 -16.73 -0.64
N ASP A 126 -5.37 -15.91 0.08
CA ASP A 126 -4.84 -14.63 -0.40
C ASP A 126 -3.36 -14.79 -0.72
N CYS A 127 -3.06 -14.89 -2.01
CA CYS A 127 -1.72 -15.09 -2.53
C CYS A 127 -1.00 -13.74 -2.69
N CYS A 128 0.24 -13.62 -2.19
CA CYS A 128 1.01 -12.39 -2.18
C CYS A 128 0.27 -11.28 -1.40
N THR A 129 -0.12 -11.62 -0.19
CA THR A 129 -1.02 -10.81 0.64
C THR A 129 -0.47 -9.44 1.01
N HIS A 130 0.87 -9.25 0.95
CA HIS A 130 1.56 -8.03 1.35
C HIS A 130 1.15 -7.62 2.77
N THR A 131 0.58 -6.45 2.97
CA THR A 131 0.10 -5.94 4.28
C THR A 131 -1.29 -6.46 4.68
N GLY A 132 -1.77 -7.54 4.03
CA GLY A 132 -3.02 -8.22 4.38
C GLY A 132 -4.29 -7.58 3.84
N ALA A 133 -4.20 -6.65 2.89
CA ALA A 133 -5.34 -5.82 2.53
C ALA A 133 -6.51 -6.59 1.91
N PHE A 134 -6.27 -7.59 1.04
CA PHE A 134 -7.33 -8.48 0.54
C PHE A 134 -7.85 -9.40 1.62
N ALA A 135 -6.95 -10.04 2.38
CA ALA A 135 -7.31 -10.94 3.48
C ALA A 135 -8.23 -10.27 4.50
N LEU A 136 -7.90 -9.05 4.92
CA LEU A 136 -8.69 -8.26 5.88
C LEU A 136 -10.09 -7.92 5.35
N ASN A 137 -10.21 -7.53 4.08
CA ASN A 137 -11.51 -7.26 3.46
C ASN A 137 -12.36 -8.54 3.40
N CYS A 138 -11.80 -9.69 3.04
CA CYS A 138 -12.49 -10.98 3.02
C CYS A 138 -12.90 -11.42 4.43
N ALA A 139 -12.01 -11.33 5.41
CA ALA A 139 -12.30 -11.66 6.82
C ALA A 139 -13.42 -10.79 7.39
N LYS A 140 -13.40 -9.48 7.12
CA LYS A 140 -14.44 -8.53 7.53
C LYS A 140 -15.78 -8.83 6.88
N ALA A 141 -15.79 -9.27 5.62
CA ALA A 141 -17.00 -9.63 4.90
C ALA A 141 -17.60 -10.98 5.33
N GLY A 142 -16.99 -11.67 6.29
CA GLY A 142 -17.53 -12.91 6.88
C GLY A 142 -16.97 -14.17 6.25
N ALA A 143 -15.77 -14.16 5.71
CA ALA A 143 -15.05 -15.39 5.38
C ALA A 143 -15.02 -16.32 6.62
N SER A 144 -15.15 -17.64 6.40
CA SER A 144 -15.00 -18.63 7.48
C SER A 144 -13.56 -18.63 7.99
N HIS A 145 -12.61 -18.59 7.08
CA HIS A 145 -11.19 -18.47 7.35
C HIS A 145 -10.46 -17.89 6.15
N VAL A 146 -9.37 -17.16 6.39
CA VAL A 146 -8.48 -16.65 5.35
C VAL A 146 -7.06 -17.13 5.64
N THR A 147 -6.40 -17.71 4.63
CA THR A 147 -4.96 -17.98 4.67
C THR A 147 -4.27 -16.91 3.82
N ALA A 148 -3.48 -16.07 4.47
CA ALA A 148 -2.75 -14.97 3.86
C ALA A 148 -1.28 -15.36 3.70
N VAL A 149 -0.78 -15.41 2.46
CA VAL A 149 0.55 -15.95 2.13
C VAL A 149 1.42 -14.88 1.51
N ASP A 150 2.65 -14.76 1.99
CA ASP A 150 3.69 -13.91 1.40
C ASP A 150 5.09 -14.46 1.70
N VAL A 151 6.08 -14.18 0.87
CA VAL A 151 7.48 -14.53 1.12
C VAL A 151 8.15 -13.57 2.11
N SER A 152 7.64 -12.34 2.19
CA SER A 152 8.18 -11.25 3.01
C SER A 152 7.72 -11.36 4.46
N ALA A 153 8.65 -11.61 5.38
CA ALA A 153 8.36 -11.62 6.81
C ALA A 153 7.85 -10.25 7.30
N SER A 154 8.45 -9.15 6.85
CA SER A 154 8.04 -7.80 7.25
C SER A 154 6.66 -7.43 6.75
N ALA A 155 6.27 -7.89 5.55
CA ALA A 155 4.92 -7.70 5.04
C ALA A 155 3.88 -8.46 5.90
N LEU A 156 4.17 -9.71 6.27
CA LEU A 156 3.31 -10.50 7.15
C LEU A 156 3.19 -9.90 8.55
N GLU A 157 4.29 -9.41 9.13
CA GLU A 157 4.23 -8.69 10.42
C GLU A 157 3.31 -7.46 10.35
N SER A 158 3.37 -6.72 9.24
CA SER A 158 2.47 -5.58 9.00
C SER A 158 1.02 -6.05 8.83
N ALA A 159 0.79 -7.16 8.12
CA ALA A 159 -0.53 -7.76 7.95
C ALA A 159 -1.13 -8.23 9.29
N GLU A 160 -0.34 -8.86 10.15
CA GLU A 160 -0.75 -9.27 11.50
C GLU A 160 -1.11 -8.06 12.38
N LYS A 161 -0.28 -7.01 12.36
CA LYS A 161 -0.57 -5.75 13.06
C LYS A 161 -1.89 -5.14 12.59
N ASN A 162 -2.13 -5.12 11.29
CA ASN A 162 -3.37 -4.64 10.70
C ASN A 162 -4.56 -5.52 11.10
N ALA A 163 -4.42 -6.85 11.13
CA ALA A 163 -5.46 -7.76 11.58
C ALA A 163 -5.83 -7.53 13.06
N ASN A 164 -4.83 -7.42 13.93
CA ASN A 164 -5.01 -7.12 15.35
C ASN A 164 -5.71 -5.78 15.56
N ARG A 165 -5.30 -4.74 14.85
CA ARG A 165 -5.89 -3.39 14.91
C ARG A 165 -7.38 -3.38 14.57
N ASN A 166 -7.82 -4.30 13.69
CA ASN A 166 -9.20 -4.42 13.26
C ASN A 166 -10.00 -5.54 13.95
N GLY A 167 -9.41 -6.27 14.90
CA GLY A 167 -10.06 -7.38 15.60
C GLY A 167 -10.36 -8.60 14.70
N LEU A 168 -9.54 -8.81 13.66
CA LEU A 168 -9.74 -9.86 12.65
C LEU A 168 -8.71 -10.99 12.74
N GLN A 169 -7.78 -10.95 13.70
CA GLN A 169 -6.66 -11.89 13.83
C GLN A 169 -7.10 -13.35 13.95
N GLU A 170 -8.24 -13.62 14.60
CA GLU A 170 -8.76 -14.99 14.78
C GLU A 170 -9.28 -15.61 13.48
N LYS A 171 -9.50 -14.80 12.44
CA LYS A 171 -10.03 -15.25 11.15
C LYS A 171 -8.96 -15.43 10.10
N ILE A 172 -7.72 -15.04 10.37
CA ILE A 172 -6.66 -14.99 9.37
C ILE A 172 -5.44 -15.76 9.89
N SER A 173 -4.96 -16.72 9.08
CA SER A 173 -3.66 -17.35 9.29
C SER A 173 -2.64 -16.74 8.35
N PHE A 174 -1.49 -16.32 8.86
CA PHE A 174 -0.39 -15.76 8.10
C PHE A 174 0.66 -16.83 7.86
N VAL A 175 1.02 -17.06 6.59
CA VAL A 175 1.93 -18.11 6.17
C VAL A 175 3.07 -17.52 5.37
N ARG A 176 4.31 -17.71 5.84
CA ARG A 176 5.50 -17.31 5.11
C ARG A 176 5.94 -18.43 4.20
N GLU A 177 5.59 -18.33 2.91
CA GLU A 177 5.92 -19.35 1.90
C GLU A 177 5.94 -18.71 0.51
N ASP A 178 6.67 -19.30 -0.43
CA ASP A 178 6.51 -18.96 -1.84
C ASP A 178 5.15 -19.48 -2.33
N VAL A 179 4.40 -18.62 -3.00
CA VAL A 179 3.03 -18.95 -3.45
C VAL A 179 3.03 -20.08 -4.48
N PHE A 180 4.05 -20.16 -5.35
CA PHE A 180 4.12 -21.22 -6.34
C PHE A 180 4.40 -22.57 -5.69
N ASP A 181 5.32 -22.61 -4.71
CA ASP A 181 5.59 -23.82 -3.93
C ASP A 181 4.36 -24.29 -3.17
N LEU A 182 3.60 -23.34 -2.59
CA LEU A 182 2.34 -23.64 -1.92
C LEU A 182 1.32 -24.24 -2.89
N LEU A 183 1.14 -23.64 -4.07
CA LEU A 183 0.16 -24.10 -5.05
C LEU A 183 0.52 -25.48 -5.60
N ASP A 184 1.79 -25.75 -5.90
CA ASP A 184 2.28 -27.07 -6.33
C ASP A 184 2.00 -28.14 -5.26
N ARG A 185 2.21 -27.81 -4.00
CA ARG A 185 1.92 -28.71 -2.87
C ARG A 185 0.42 -29.00 -2.75
N LEU A 186 -0.42 -27.98 -2.85
CA LEU A 186 -1.89 -28.14 -2.79
C LEU A 186 -2.42 -28.98 -3.97
N GLU A 187 -1.86 -28.81 -5.16
CA GLU A 187 -2.21 -29.62 -6.33
C GLU A 187 -1.82 -31.10 -6.11
N ALA A 188 -0.62 -31.34 -5.59
CA ALA A 188 -0.15 -32.70 -5.31
C ALA A 188 -1.01 -33.43 -4.26
N GLU A 189 -1.48 -32.69 -3.24
CA GLU A 189 -2.35 -33.21 -2.19
C GLU A 189 -3.79 -33.49 -2.67
N LYS A 190 -4.19 -32.97 -3.83
CA LYS A 190 -5.56 -33.05 -4.39
C LYS A 190 -6.66 -32.67 -3.40
N ARG A 191 -6.37 -31.79 -2.45
CA ARG A 191 -7.30 -31.32 -1.45
C ARG A 191 -7.97 -30.04 -1.92
N LYS A 192 -9.31 -30.05 -1.92
CA LYS A 192 -10.07 -28.80 -2.05
C LYS A 192 -10.13 -28.13 -0.67
N THR A 193 -9.14 -27.27 -0.39
CA THR A 193 -9.01 -26.57 0.90
C THR A 193 -9.64 -25.18 0.86
N TYR A 194 -9.63 -24.57 -0.32
CA TYR A 194 -10.16 -23.21 -0.56
C TYR A 194 -11.31 -23.24 -1.57
N ASP A 195 -12.16 -22.17 -1.56
CA ASP A 195 -13.37 -22.05 -2.37
C ASP A 195 -13.23 -21.17 -3.61
#